data_28232c6f8cac4c1f153dad8a48c4e045
#
_entry.id   28232c6f8cac4c1f153dad8a48c4e045
#
_cell.length_a   1.000
_cell.length_b   1.000
_cell.length_c   1.000
_cell.angle_alpha   90.00
_cell.angle_beta   90.00
_cell.angle_gamma   90.00
#
_symmetry.space_group_name_H-M   'P 1'
#
loop_
_entity.id
_entity.type
_entity.pdbx_description
1 polymer ?
#
loop_
_entity_poly.entity_id
_entity_poly.type
_entity_poly.pdbx_seq_one_letter_code
_entity_poly.pdbx_strand_id
1 'polypeptide(L)'
;SQRILNGKPKWPHYGIDIAAKQGTMIKSSGAGIVTMAEDDLYYTGGTIIMDHGHGISTIYSHLENILVSVGDKINQGDIIGTVGSTGRSTGPHLDFRINWFQTRLDPMSVLK
;
A
#
# COMPACT_ATOMS: atom_id res chain seq x y z
N SER A 1 -20.32 15.11 6.65
CA SER A 1 -20.00 14.82 7.12
C SER A 1 -19.25 14.59 7.51
N GLN A 2 -19.00 14.47 7.73
CA GLN A 2 -18.38 14.18 8.20
C GLN A 2 -18.07 13.74 8.75
N ARG A 3 -17.82 13.55 8.35
CA ARG A 3 -17.80 12.86 8.94
C ARG A 3 -16.82 12.81 9.71
N ILE A 4 -16.76 13.40 10.41
CA ILE A 4 -15.93 13.16 11.48
C ILE A 4 -16.71 12.51 12.48
N LEU A 5 -16.37 11.28 12.77
CA LEU A 5 -17.07 10.57 13.74
C LEU A 5 -16.33 10.68 14.98
N ASN A 6 -16.94 11.04 16.04
CA ASN A 6 -16.34 11.14 17.35
C ASN A 6 -15.12 12.04 17.33
N GLY A 7 -15.16 13.03 16.48
CA GLY A 7 -14.05 13.94 16.39
C GLY A 7 -12.82 13.41 15.70
N LYS A 8 -12.91 12.23 15.15
CA LYS A 8 -11.76 11.65 14.48
C LYS A 8 -11.94 11.67 12.99
N PRO A 9 -10.91 12.07 12.26
CA PRO A 9 -11.01 12.02 10.81
C PRO A 9 -11.07 10.57 10.36
N LYS A 10 -11.78 10.34 9.30
CA LYS A 10 -11.80 9.04 8.70
C LYS A 10 -10.72 8.96 7.66
N TRP A 11 -10.15 7.78 7.53
CA TRP A 11 -9.08 7.53 6.58
C TRP A 11 -9.64 6.64 5.49
N PRO A 12 -9.97 7.18 4.34
CA PRO A 12 -10.44 6.33 3.26
C PRO A 12 -9.37 5.32 2.89
N HIS A 13 -9.79 4.12 2.62
CA HIS A 13 -8.88 3.12 2.13
C HIS A 13 -9.62 2.16 1.22
N TYR A 14 -8.89 1.52 0.37
CA TYR A 14 -9.43 0.58 -0.58
C TYR A 14 -8.48 -0.60 -0.63
N GLY A 15 -9.01 -1.80 -0.59
CA GLY A 15 -8.18 -2.99 -0.62
C GLY A 15 -8.81 -4.06 -1.48
N ILE A 16 -7.97 -4.82 -2.16
CA ILE A 16 -8.42 -5.96 -2.93
C ILE A 16 -7.41 -7.09 -2.82
N ASP A 17 -7.90 -8.31 -2.95
CA ASP A 17 -7.04 -9.46 -3.03
C ASP A 17 -6.98 -9.86 -4.49
N ILE A 18 -5.77 -10.00 -5.01
CA ILE A 18 -5.57 -10.35 -6.40
C ILE A 18 -5.00 -11.74 -6.47
N ALA A 19 -5.77 -12.68 -6.97
CA ALA A 19 -5.28 -14.04 -7.14
C ALA A 19 -4.22 -14.06 -8.25
N ALA A 20 -3.08 -14.65 -7.95
CA ALA A 20 -2.00 -14.71 -8.91
C ALA A 20 -1.09 -15.88 -8.53
N LYS A 21 -0.39 -16.40 -9.50
CA LYS A 21 0.54 -17.48 -9.24
C LYS A 21 1.67 -16.98 -8.37
N GLN A 22 2.15 -17.83 -7.49
CA GLN A 22 3.32 -17.55 -6.70
C GLN A 22 4.49 -17.24 -7.63
N GLY A 23 5.23 -16.19 -7.32
CA GLY A 23 6.34 -15.76 -8.14
C GLY A 23 5.99 -14.75 -9.21
N THR A 24 4.70 -14.44 -9.39
CA THR A 24 4.30 -13.43 -10.36
C THR A 24 4.90 -12.09 -9.96
N MET A 25 5.46 -11.37 -10.91
CA MET A 25 6.06 -10.07 -10.63
C MET A 25 5.01 -9.03 -10.32
N ILE A 26 5.29 -8.23 -9.31
CA ILE A 26 4.40 -7.16 -8.88
C ILE A 26 5.00 -5.84 -9.33
N LYS A 27 4.19 -5.06 -10.02
CA LYS A 27 4.61 -3.74 -10.51
C LYS A 27 3.99 -2.67 -9.66
N SER A 28 4.72 -1.60 -9.45
CA SER A 28 4.19 -0.49 -8.68
C SER A 28 3.05 0.17 -9.43
N SER A 29 1.99 0.47 -8.70
CA SER A 29 0.82 1.11 -9.28
C SER A 29 1.04 2.59 -9.58
N GLY A 30 2.08 3.19 -9.06
CA GLY A 30 2.37 4.60 -9.31
C GLY A 30 3.76 4.95 -8.86
N ALA A 31 4.21 6.12 -9.23
CA ALA A 31 5.51 6.61 -8.80
C ALA A 31 5.47 6.95 -7.31
N GLY A 32 6.55 6.73 -6.61
CA GLY A 32 6.59 7.02 -5.20
C GLY A 32 7.91 6.61 -4.58
N ILE A 33 7.95 6.64 -3.25
CA ILE A 33 9.12 6.29 -2.49
C ILE A 33 8.76 5.17 -1.53
N VAL A 34 9.62 4.19 -1.44
CA VAL A 34 9.40 3.06 -0.52
C VAL A 34 9.63 3.55 0.91
N THR A 35 8.62 3.41 1.75
CA THR A 35 8.71 3.79 3.15
C THR A 35 8.82 2.60 4.08
N MET A 36 8.48 1.41 3.60
CA MET A 36 8.63 0.19 4.38
C MET A 36 8.86 -0.96 3.43
N ALA A 37 9.78 -1.85 3.80
CA ALA A 37 10.08 -3.04 3.01
C ALA A 37 10.54 -4.12 4.00
N GLU A 38 9.59 -4.94 4.47
CA GLU A 38 9.84 -5.97 5.47
C GLU A 38 9.39 -7.30 4.92
N ASP A 39 10.18 -8.33 5.09
CA ASP A 39 9.89 -9.59 4.44
C ASP A 39 9.24 -10.62 5.36
N ASP A 40 8.94 -10.31 6.59
CA ASP A 40 8.41 -11.31 7.51
C ASP A 40 7.53 -10.74 8.62
N LEU A 41 6.53 -9.98 8.25
CA LEU A 41 5.57 -9.50 9.25
C LEU A 41 4.54 -10.60 9.53
N TYR A 42 4.11 -10.70 10.79
CA TYR A 42 3.31 -11.83 11.23
C TYR A 42 2.03 -12.03 10.45
N TYR A 43 1.24 -10.95 10.27
CA TYR A 43 -0.03 -11.09 9.57
C TYR A 43 0.07 -10.87 8.07
N THR A 44 0.95 -10.00 7.64
CA THR A 44 0.98 -9.61 6.24
C THR A 44 2.14 -10.22 5.46
N GLY A 45 3.06 -10.90 6.17
CA GLY A 45 4.21 -11.51 5.51
C GLY A 45 5.09 -10.47 4.87
N GLY A 46 5.58 -10.73 3.69
CA GLY A 46 6.39 -9.75 2.97
C GLY A 46 5.55 -8.56 2.60
N THR A 47 5.99 -7.38 3.00
CA THR A 47 5.17 -6.17 2.88
C THR A 47 6.00 -5.00 2.37
N ILE A 48 5.44 -4.27 1.41
CA ILE A 48 6.02 -3.03 0.92
C ILE A 48 4.98 -1.94 1.07
N ILE A 49 5.41 -0.81 1.60
CA ILE A 49 4.56 0.39 1.66
C ILE A 49 5.25 1.48 0.89
N MET A 50 4.50 2.16 0.04
CA MET A 50 5.01 3.26 -0.76
C MET A 50 4.22 4.51 -0.50
N ASP A 51 4.92 5.64 -0.45
CA ASP A 51 4.31 6.95 -0.34
C ASP A 51 4.35 7.59 -1.72
N HIS A 52 3.18 7.91 -2.24
CA HIS A 52 3.06 8.50 -3.57
C HIS A 52 2.88 10.01 -3.53
N GLY A 53 2.97 10.60 -2.34
CA GLY A 53 2.71 12.03 -2.18
C GLY A 53 1.22 12.31 -2.03
N HIS A 54 0.93 13.53 -1.70
CA HIS A 54 -0.46 14.00 -1.57
C HIS A 54 -1.30 13.15 -0.62
N GLY A 55 -0.65 12.55 0.37
CA GLY A 55 -1.36 11.74 1.35
C GLY A 55 -1.77 10.37 0.86
N ILE A 56 -1.24 9.93 -0.26
CA ILE A 56 -1.59 8.62 -0.82
C ILE A 56 -0.49 7.63 -0.57
N SER A 57 -0.83 6.48 -0.03
CA SER A 57 0.12 5.38 0.12
C SER A 57 -0.49 4.08 -0.37
N THR A 58 0.38 3.18 -0.81
CA THR A 58 -0.06 1.85 -1.22
C THR A 58 0.69 0.81 -0.41
N ILE A 59 0.02 -0.30 -0.15
CA ILE A 59 0.56 -1.39 0.65
C ILE A 59 0.40 -2.67 -0.15
N TYR A 60 1.49 -3.43 -0.25
CA TYR A 60 1.51 -4.69 -0.97
C TYR A 60 1.91 -5.75 0.05
N SER A 61 1.09 -6.77 0.25
CA SER A 61 1.31 -7.77 1.29
C SER A 61 1.33 -9.18 0.74
N HIS A 62 1.84 -10.09 1.54
CA HIS A 62 1.96 -11.52 1.24
C HIS A 62 2.97 -11.78 0.12
N LEU A 63 4.00 -10.96 0.06
CA LEU A 63 5.02 -11.08 -0.98
C LEU A 63 6.03 -12.15 -0.63
N GLU A 64 6.53 -12.83 -1.65
CA GLU A 64 7.58 -13.80 -1.44
C GLU A 64 8.94 -13.13 -1.45
N ASN A 65 9.18 -12.29 -2.43
CA ASN A 65 10.44 -11.57 -2.53
C ASN A 65 10.18 -10.08 -2.58
N ILE A 66 11.05 -9.34 -1.95
CA ILE A 66 11.00 -7.88 -1.95
C ILE A 66 12.26 -7.41 -2.67
N LEU A 67 12.07 -6.67 -3.74
CA LEU A 67 13.16 -6.29 -4.62
C LEU A 67 13.54 -4.82 -4.50
N VAL A 68 13.02 -4.14 -3.50
CA VAL A 68 13.27 -2.71 -3.28
C VAL A 68 13.63 -2.51 -1.81
N SER A 69 14.18 -1.35 -1.52
CA SER A 69 14.58 -0.98 -0.17
C SER A 69 13.97 0.34 0.22
N VAL A 70 13.84 0.56 1.52
CA VAL A 70 13.33 1.82 2.04
C VAL A 70 14.17 2.97 1.47
N GLY A 71 13.51 3.98 0.99
CA GLY A 71 14.14 5.14 0.40
C GLY A 71 14.26 5.10 -1.10
N ASP A 72 14.01 3.95 -1.72
CA ASP A 72 14.09 3.86 -3.17
C ASP A 72 13.00 4.67 -3.85
N LYS A 73 13.37 5.34 -4.92
CA LYS A 73 12.41 6.03 -5.77
C LYS A 73 11.96 5.07 -6.83
N ILE A 74 10.66 4.92 -6.94
CA ILE A 74 10.06 3.93 -7.82
C ILE A 74 9.19 4.64 -8.86
N ASN A 75 9.26 4.20 -10.08
CA ASN A 75 8.37 4.71 -11.13
C ASN A 75 7.21 3.76 -11.30
N GLN A 76 6.10 4.27 -11.84
CA GLN A 76 4.97 3.42 -12.14
C GLN A 76 5.42 2.30 -13.07
N GLY A 77 5.05 1.09 -12.76
CA GLY A 77 5.40 -0.07 -13.57
C GLY A 77 6.70 -0.75 -13.20
N ASP A 78 7.50 -0.16 -12.30
CA ASP A 78 8.73 -0.81 -11.87
C ASP A 78 8.38 -2.07 -11.06
N ILE A 79 9.17 -3.09 -11.21
CA ILE A 79 8.95 -4.34 -10.47
C ILE A 79 9.47 -4.17 -9.06
N ILE A 80 8.63 -4.44 -8.08
CA ILE A 80 8.98 -4.21 -6.69
C ILE A 80 9.04 -5.49 -5.86
N GLY A 81 8.47 -6.58 -6.35
CA GLY A 81 8.48 -7.84 -5.62
C GLY A 81 7.78 -8.92 -6.38
N THR A 82 7.54 -10.05 -5.71
CA THR A 82 6.83 -11.17 -6.32
C THR A 82 5.74 -11.67 -5.39
N VAL A 83 4.70 -12.21 -5.97
CA VAL A 83 3.55 -12.74 -5.25
C VAL A 83 3.95 -13.98 -4.48
N GLY A 84 3.49 -14.08 -3.25
CA GLY A 84 3.68 -15.26 -2.44
C GLY A 84 2.42 -15.59 -1.67
N SER A 85 2.59 -16.37 -0.63
CA SER A 85 1.52 -16.65 0.30
C SER A 85 2.03 -16.53 1.72
N THR A 86 2.99 -15.62 1.92
CA THR A 86 3.58 -15.42 3.23
C THR A 86 2.60 -14.69 4.15
N GLY A 87 2.89 -14.76 5.43
CA GLY A 87 1.99 -14.20 6.42
C GLY A 87 0.82 -15.13 6.66
N ARG A 88 -0.33 -14.58 6.98
CA ARG A 88 -1.50 -15.40 7.26
C ARG A 88 -2.41 -15.52 6.05
N SER A 89 -1.80 -15.91 4.97
CA SER A 89 -2.50 -16.05 3.73
C SER A 89 -2.96 -17.49 3.54
N THR A 90 -4.08 -17.70 2.87
CA THR A 90 -4.60 -19.03 2.59
C THR A 90 -4.17 -19.56 1.23
N GLY A 91 -3.44 -18.80 0.45
CA GLY A 91 -2.94 -19.25 -0.85
C GLY A 91 -2.25 -18.10 -1.54
N PRO A 92 -1.64 -18.34 -2.71
CA PRO A 92 -0.91 -17.27 -3.39
C PRO A 92 -1.85 -16.17 -3.85
N HIS A 93 -1.62 -14.97 -3.37
CA HIS A 93 -2.37 -13.81 -3.81
C HIS A 93 -1.65 -12.56 -3.34
N LEU A 94 -1.98 -11.45 -3.96
CA LEU A 94 -1.48 -10.16 -3.56
C LEU A 94 -2.59 -9.44 -2.82
N ASP A 95 -2.30 -8.96 -1.62
CA ASP A 95 -3.23 -8.09 -0.91
C ASP A 95 -2.73 -6.68 -1.19
N PHE A 96 -3.50 -5.93 -1.95
CA PHE A 96 -3.13 -4.59 -2.36
C PHE A 96 -4.10 -3.59 -1.73
N ARG A 97 -3.55 -2.58 -1.09
CA ARG A 97 -4.36 -1.55 -0.44
C ARG A 97 -3.90 -0.17 -0.82
N ILE A 98 -4.85 0.73 -0.93
CA ILE A 98 -4.58 2.15 -1.14
C ILE A 98 -5.19 2.88 0.03
N ASN A 99 -4.37 3.68 0.71
CA ASN A 99 -4.86 4.54 1.78
C ASN A 99 -4.59 5.97 1.36
N TRP A 100 -5.53 6.87 1.60
CA TRP A 100 -5.25 8.26 1.36
C TRP A 100 -5.74 9.06 2.55
N PHE A 101 -4.91 10.02 2.90
CA PHE A 101 -5.14 10.85 4.07
C PHE A 101 -5.91 12.06 3.64
N GLN A 102 -7.09 12.24 4.26
CA GLN A 102 -7.88 13.30 3.87
C GLN A 102 -7.88 14.38 4.79
N THR A 103 -6.86 15.01 5.00
CA THR A 103 -6.86 15.97 5.93
C THR A 103 -7.35 17.13 5.38
N ARG A 104 -7.49 17.23 4.76
CA ARG A 104 -7.70 18.11 4.47
C ARG A 104 -8.12 18.84 4.02
N LEU A 105 -8.48 18.67 3.71
CA LEU A 105 -8.96 19.62 3.20
C LEU A 105 -10.07 20.14 3.87
N ASP A 106 -10.00 20.98 4.75
CA ASP A 106 -11.11 21.69 5.33
C ASP A 106 -11.71 22.51 4.22
N PRO A 107 -12.94 22.24 3.84
CA PRO A 107 -13.55 23.03 2.78
C PRO A 107 -13.62 24.49 3.11
N MET A 108 -13.69 24.81 4.39
CA MET A 108 -13.75 26.22 4.75
C MET A 108 -12.44 26.92 4.46
N SER A 109 -11.34 26.22 4.57
CA SER A 109 -10.09 26.85 4.26
C SER A 109 -9.95 27.10 2.76
N VAL A 110 -10.62 26.34 1.96
CA VAL A 110 -10.60 26.58 0.54
C VAL A 110 -11.43 27.81 0.19
N LEU A 111 -12.47 28.01 0.93
CA LEU A 111 -13.35 29.12 0.65
C LEU A 111 -12.85 30.43 1.14
N LYS A 112 -11.82 30.46 1.92
CA LYS A 112 -11.35 31.69 2.47
C LYS A 112 -10.35 32.37 1.67
#